data_d258dc177b95da447b41efc482b13d94
#
_entry.id   d258dc177b95da447b41efc482b13d94
#
_cell.length_a   1.000
_cell.length_b   1.000
_cell.length_c   1.000
_cell.angle_alpha   90.00
_cell.angle_beta   90.00
_cell.angle_gamma   90.00
#
_symmetry.space_group_name_H-M   'P 1'
#
loop_
_entity.id
_entity.type
_entity.pdbx_description
1 polymer ?
#
loop_
_entity_poly.entity_id
_entity_poly.type
_entity_poly.pdbx_seq_one_letter_code
_entity_poly.pdbx_strand_id
1 'polypeptide(L)'
;TWSEYKQYFERDAALERRFQMVKVDEPDDDTACLMLRGLKSRYAQHHGVHITDEAVKAAVTLSRRYLTGRQLPDKAVDLLDTASARVRMSLDTVPEPLTRMKAQLTALAMEKQALLEDIAVGNTAHGERLAAIGEEEVGIILQLDERETRYGQELKLTEELLACRTDISRQGEIADLQMQLTAVQQNTPLLGLDVDARTVATVIADWTGVPLSSLMKDEQTELLSLEHSLAKRVVGQDSALNAIAQRLRASKTGLAPENGPQGVFLLVGPSGTGKTETALALADELFGGEKSLITINLSEYQEPHTVSQLKGSPPGYVGYGQGGILTEAVRKRPYSVVLLDEVEKAHRDVMNLFYQVFDRGFMRDGEGREIDFRNTVILMTSNLGSDLIMQMLDENPVATEGELHELLRPVLRDHFQPALLARFQTVIYRQLAQAAMRTIVGMKLGQVSQRLARHYGMKTAIADSLSDALTDACLLPDTGARNIDSLLNQQILPVLSQQLLSQMAAGRKPHTLT
;
A
#
# COMPACT_ATOMS: atom_id res chain seq x y z
N THR A 1 -11.63 -9.73 27.62
CA THR A 1 -12.15 -8.71 26.69
C THR A 1 -13.61 -8.37 26.97
N TRP A 2 -14.10 -7.25 26.43
CA TRP A 2 -15.50 -6.85 26.60
C TRP A 2 -16.48 -7.85 25.99
N SER A 3 -16.15 -8.40 24.83
CA SER A 3 -16.96 -9.41 24.17
C SER A 3 -17.05 -10.71 24.98
N GLU A 4 -15.96 -11.16 25.57
CA GLU A 4 -15.93 -12.31 26.46
C GLU A 4 -16.71 -12.06 27.74
N TYR A 5 -16.59 -10.86 28.34
CA TYR A 5 -17.38 -10.47 29.50
C TYR A 5 -18.88 -10.52 29.20
N LYS A 6 -19.33 -9.92 28.09
CA LYS A 6 -20.71 -9.99 27.63
C LYS A 6 -21.20 -11.42 27.42
N GLN A 7 -20.36 -12.26 26.85
CA GLN A 7 -20.72 -13.64 26.52
C GLN A 7 -20.84 -14.51 27.76
N TYR A 8 -19.94 -14.38 28.73
CA TYR A 8 -19.81 -15.31 29.85
C TYR A 8 -20.27 -14.75 31.20
N PHE A 9 -20.17 -13.47 31.46
CA PHE A 9 -20.44 -12.87 32.77
C PHE A 9 -21.71 -12.02 32.84
N GLU A 10 -22.03 -11.27 31.79
CA GLU A 10 -23.19 -10.37 31.77
C GLU A 10 -24.52 -11.11 31.91
N ARG A 11 -24.57 -12.39 31.49
CA ARG A 11 -25.77 -13.24 31.57
C ARG A 11 -26.05 -13.76 32.95
N ASP A 12 -25.09 -13.75 33.86
CA ASP A 12 -25.27 -14.22 35.25
C ASP A 12 -25.34 -13.00 36.19
N ALA A 13 -26.55 -12.68 36.64
CA ALA A 13 -26.80 -11.55 37.50
C ALA A 13 -26.05 -11.62 38.84
N ALA A 14 -25.74 -12.81 39.35
CA ALA A 14 -24.99 -12.98 40.59
C ALA A 14 -23.49 -12.66 40.40
N LEU A 15 -22.92 -13.02 39.23
CA LEU A 15 -21.54 -12.69 38.89
C LEU A 15 -21.38 -11.23 38.49
N GLU A 16 -22.32 -10.68 37.76
CA GLU A 16 -22.28 -9.28 37.32
C GLU A 16 -22.17 -8.30 38.49
N ARG A 17 -22.84 -8.55 39.59
CA ARG A 17 -22.80 -7.72 40.81
C ARG A 17 -21.42 -7.69 41.47
N ARG A 18 -20.56 -8.66 41.20
CA ARG A 18 -19.22 -8.80 41.80
C ARG A 18 -18.13 -8.11 41.00
N PHE A 19 -18.45 -7.67 39.78
CA PHE A 19 -17.50 -7.04 38.88
C PHE A 19 -17.88 -5.59 38.63
N GLN A 20 -16.91 -4.71 38.77
CA GLN A 20 -17.04 -3.33 38.35
C GLN A 20 -16.23 -3.14 37.08
N MET A 21 -16.87 -2.60 36.05
CA MET A 21 -16.20 -2.32 34.78
C MET A 21 -15.31 -1.08 34.91
N VAL A 22 -14.03 -1.24 34.56
CA VAL A 22 -13.10 -0.15 34.40
C VAL A 22 -12.65 -0.16 32.94
N LYS A 23 -13.04 0.86 32.21
CA LYS A 23 -12.63 0.99 30.80
C LYS A 23 -11.19 1.49 30.75
N VAL A 24 -10.33 0.73 30.07
CA VAL A 24 -8.96 1.11 29.81
C VAL A 24 -8.86 1.41 28.30
N ASP A 25 -8.68 2.68 27.98
CA ASP A 25 -8.52 3.13 26.61
C ASP A 25 -7.11 2.81 26.09
N GLU A 26 -7.00 2.66 24.77
CA GLU A 26 -5.71 2.50 24.12
C GLU A 26 -4.86 3.75 24.34
N PRO A 27 -3.58 3.62 24.79
CA PRO A 27 -2.72 4.77 25.01
C PRO A 27 -2.36 5.47 23.70
N ASP A 28 -2.04 6.76 23.78
CA ASP A 28 -1.44 7.49 22.68
C ASP A 28 -0.01 7.01 22.40
N ASP A 29 0.61 7.48 21.32
CA ASP A 29 1.94 7.04 20.91
C ASP A 29 3.00 7.37 21.96
N ASP A 30 2.97 8.54 22.56
CA ASP A 30 3.94 8.95 23.59
C ASP A 30 3.84 8.08 24.85
N THR A 31 2.64 7.82 25.31
CA THR A 31 2.39 6.97 26.48
C THR A 31 2.78 5.51 26.18
N ALA A 32 2.45 5.01 25.00
CA ALA A 32 2.84 3.66 24.57
C ALA A 32 4.36 3.53 24.49
N CYS A 33 5.07 4.52 23.97
CA CYS A 33 6.54 4.54 23.96
C CYS A 33 7.12 4.51 25.38
N LEU A 34 6.55 5.26 26.31
CA LEU A 34 6.97 5.21 27.73
C LEU A 34 6.80 3.81 28.32
N MET A 35 5.68 3.16 28.07
CA MET A 35 5.42 1.80 28.53
C MET A 35 6.44 0.80 27.96
N LEU A 36 6.74 0.90 26.66
CA LEU A 36 7.70 0.01 26.02
C LEU A 36 9.13 0.27 26.49
N ARG A 37 9.51 1.52 26.73
CA ARG A 37 10.84 1.85 27.31
C ARG A 37 11.03 1.21 28.67
N GLY A 38 9.98 1.14 29.49
CA GLY A 38 10.01 0.44 30.77
C GLY A 38 10.17 -1.08 30.66
N LEU A 39 9.77 -1.67 29.53
CA LEU A 39 9.80 -3.11 29.31
C LEU A 39 11.02 -3.57 28.47
N LYS A 40 11.60 -2.68 27.68
CA LYS A 40 12.63 -3.07 26.69
C LYS A 40 13.84 -3.76 27.28
N SER A 41 14.26 -3.39 28.48
CA SER A 41 15.43 -3.99 29.14
C SER A 41 15.24 -5.47 29.43
N ARG A 42 14.02 -5.89 29.78
CA ARG A 42 13.69 -7.30 29.99
C ARG A 42 13.81 -8.12 28.71
N TYR A 43 13.28 -7.59 27.60
CA TYR A 43 13.36 -8.25 26.30
C TYR A 43 14.79 -8.26 25.77
N ALA A 44 15.52 -7.17 25.94
CA ALA A 44 16.92 -7.07 25.55
C ALA A 44 17.79 -8.11 26.31
N GLN A 45 17.58 -8.27 27.61
CA GLN A 45 18.29 -9.30 28.41
C GLN A 45 17.87 -10.72 28.01
N HIS A 46 16.58 -10.95 27.80
CA HIS A 46 16.07 -12.27 27.44
C HIS A 46 16.63 -12.76 26.10
N HIS A 47 16.70 -11.90 25.11
CA HIS A 47 17.21 -12.25 23.78
C HIS A 47 18.72 -12.00 23.61
N GLY A 48 19.35 -11.29 24.55
CA GLY A 48 20.77 -10.94 24.45
C GLY A 48 21.09 -9.97 23.32
N VAL A 49 20.20 -9.03 23.03
CA VAL A 49 20.36 -8.01 21.98
C VAL A 49 20.04 -6.63 22.55
N HIS A 50 20.63 -5.59 21.94
CA HIS A 50 20.28 -4.21 22.26
C HIS A 50 19.10 -3.74 21.43
N ILE A 51 18.13 -3.09 22.08
CA ILE A 51 16.95 -2.50 21.44
C ILE A 51 17.12 -0.98 21.44
N THR A 52 17.18 -0.37 20.26
CA THR A 52 17.32 1.08 20.14
C THR A 52 16.01 1.80 20.48
N ASP A 53 16.11 3.07 20.88
CA ASP A 53 14.91 3.89 21.11
C ASP A 53 14.09 4.12 19.82
N GLU A 54 14.76 4.21 18.68
CA GLU A 54 14.10 4.28 17.38
C GLU A 54 13.27 3.03 17.07
N ALA A 55 13.76 1.85 17.50
CA ALA A 55 12.98 0.62 17.38
C ALA A 55 11.71 0.67 18.22
N VAL A 56 11.77 1.22 19.42
CA VAL A 56 10.60 1.41 20.29
C VAL A 56 9.57 2.33 19.61
N LYS A 57 10.00 3.47 19.12
CA LYS A 57 9.14 4.42 18.40
C LYS A 57 8.53 3.80 17.15
N ALA A 58 9.34 3.09 16.35
CA ALA A 58 8.87 2.40 15.16
C ALA A 58 7.84 1.30 15.51
N ALA A 59 8.08 0.53 16.57
CA ALA A 59 7.15 -0.50 17.02
C ALA A 59 5.78 0.07 17.37
N VAL A 60 5.71 1.21 18.04
CA VAL A 60 4.47 1.90 18.38
C VAL A 60 3.80 2.47 17.12
N THR A 61 4.52 3.25 16.35
CA THR A 61 3.97 3.96 15.18
C THR A 61 3.51 3.00 14.09
N LEU A 62 4.35 2.03 13.73
CA LEU A 62 4.04 1.08 12.67
C LEU A 62 2.98 0.07 13.08
N SER A 63 2.96 -0.37 14.33
CA SER A 63 1.92 -1.29 14.81
C SER A 63 0.55 -0.60 14.87
N ARG A 64 0.48 0.66 15.28
CA ARG A 64 -0.76 1.43 15.26
C ARG A 64 -1.33 1.52 13.86
N ARG A 65 -0.48 1.79 12.87
CA ARG A 65 -0.89 2.04 11.49
C ARG A 65 -1.19 0.76 10.71
N TYR A 66 -0.39 -0.28 10.87
CA TYR A 66 -0.43 -1.47 10.01
C TYR A 66 -0.93 -2.75 10.69
N LEU A 67 -0.82 -2.86 12.01
CA LEU A 67 -1.35 -4.00 12.75
C LEU A 67 -2.71 -3.65 13.36
N THR A 68 -3.75 -3.81 12.58
CA THR A 68 -5.13 -3.53 12.98
C THR A 68 -5.76 -4.76 13.65
N GLY A 69 -6.74 -4.54 14.52
CA GLY A 69 -7.42 -5.62 15.24
C GLY A 69 -6.82 -5.98 16.60
N ARG A 70 -5.67 -5.44 16.95
CA ARG A 70 -5.04 -5.55 18.27
C ARG A 70 -4.79 -4.16 18.83
N GLN A 71 -4.55 -4.08 20.12
CA GLN A 71 -4.42 -2.81 20.84
C GLN A 71 -2.98 -2.56 21.30
N LEU A 72 -2.60 -1.28 21.37
CA LEU A 72 -1.38 -0.88 22.07
C LEU A 72 -1.60 -0.99 23.59
N PRO A 73 -0.56 -1.30 24.39
CA PRO A 73 0.83 -1.51 23.98
C PRO A 73 1.15 -2.96 23.53
N ASP A 74 0.21 -3.88 23.66
CA ASP A 74 0.44 -5.32 23.46
C ASP A 74 1.00 -5.67 22.07
N LYS A 75 0.41 -5.13 21.01
CA LYS A 75 0.88 -5.40 19.64
C LYS A 75 2.30 -4.90 19.38
N ALA A 76 2.68 -3.77 19.98
CA ALA A 76 4.03 -3.23 19.89
C ALA A 76 5.05 -4.05 20.70
N VAL A 77 4.64 -4.57 21.85
CA VAL A 77 5.45 -5.49 22.66
C VAL A 77 5.75 -6.78 21.90
N ASP A 78 4.74 -7.40 21.29
CA ASP A 78 4.91 -8.59 20.47
C ASP A 78 5.84 -8.34 19.29
N LEU A 79 5.73 -7.18 18.68
CA LEU A 79 6.56 -6.77 17.55
C LEU A 79 8.03 -6.64 17.96
N LEU A 80 8.32 -6.01 19.08
CA LEU A 80 9.67 -5.90 19.62
C LEU A 80 10.25 -7.26 20.03
N ASP A 81 9.43 -8.10 20.64
CA ASP A 81 9.84 -9.46 21.02
C ASP A 81 10.22 -10.29 19.79
N THR A 82 9.38 -10.28 18.76
CA THR A 82 9.66 -10.99 17.51
C THR A 82 10.90 -10.43 16.79
N ALA A 83 11.03 -9.11 16.71
CA ALA A 83 12.20 -8.47 16.10
C ALA A 83 13.50 -8.82 16.86
N SER A 84 13.44 -8.83 18.19
CA SER A 84 14.58 -9.21 19.04
C SER A 84 14.98 -10.66 18.84
N ALA A 85 14.01 -11.56 18.76
CA ALA A 85 14.23 -12.98 18.48
C ALA A 85 14.89 -13.18 17.10
N ARG A 86 14.43 -12.46 16.08
CA ARG A 86 15.03 -12.53 14.73
C ARG A 86 16.47 -12.04 14.68
N VAL A 87 16.75 -10.93 15.35
CA VAL A 87 18.12 -10.40 15.44
C VAL A 87 19.05 -11.41 16.13
N ARG A 88 18.61 -11.97 17.26
CA ARG A 88 19.38 -13.00 17.95
C ARG A 88 19.63 -14.21 17.07
N MET A 89 18.61 -14.70 16.40
CA MET A 89 18.72 -15.84 15.50
C MET A 89 19.68 -15.55 14.34
N SER A 90 19.66 -14.34 13.78
CA SER A 90 20.56 -13.94 12.71
C SER A 90 22.03 -13.88 13.11
N LEU A 91 22.32 -13.62 14.39
CA LEU A 91 23.68 -13.64 14.93
C LEU A 91 24.23 -15.06 15.08
N ASP A 92 23.35 -16.04 15.30
CA ASP A 92 23.71 -17.44 15.56
C ASP A 92 23.63 -18.34 14.30
N THR A 93 23.10 -17.84 13.19
CA THR A 93 22.86 -18.62 11.96
C THR A 93 23.51 -17.98 10.74
N VAL A 94 23.70 -18.79 9.70
CA VAL A 94 24.17 -18.30 8.41
C VAL A 94 23.07 -17.42 7.77
N PRO A 95 23.42 -16.23 7.21
CA PRO A 95 22.43 -15.37 6.57
C PRO A 95 21.64 -16.06 5.46
N GLU A 96 20.34 -15.76 5.38
CA GLU A 96 19.43 -16.37 4.41
C GLU A 96 19.88 -16.18 2.94
N PRO A 97 20.41 -15.02 2.50
CA PRO A 97 20.92 -14.88 1.12
C PRO A 97 22.01 -15.88 0.76
N LEU A 98 22.89 -16.21 1.68
CA LEU A 98 23.94 -17.22 1.46
C LEU A 98 23.36 -18.64 1.36
N THR A 99 22.42 -18.96 2.23
CA THR A 99 21.72 -20.25 2.22
C THR A 99 20.94 -20.43 0.92
N ARG A 100 20.24 -19.38 0.47
CA ARG A 100 19.49 -19.39 -0.79
C ARG A 100 20.39 -19.61 -2.01
N MET A 101 21.54 -18.93 -2.07
CA MET A 101 22.49 -19.11 -3.17
C MET A 101 23.05 -20.51 -3.22
N LYS A 102 23.38 -21.09 -2.07
CA LYS A 102 23.84 -22.49 -1.99
C LYS A 102 22.77 -23.47 -2.46
N ALA A 103 21.51 -23.23 -2.09
CA ALA A 103 20.38 -24.02 -2.56
C ALA A 103 20.18 -23.92 -4.08
N GLN A 104 20.35 -22.73 -4.66
CA GLN A 104 20.29 -22.52 -6.11
C GLN A 104 21.40 -23.29 -6.82
N LEU A 105 22.64 -23.26 -6.32
CA LEU A 105 23.74 -24.04 -6.86
C LEU A 105 23.46 -25.54 -6.81
N THR A 106 22.91 -26.03 -5.70
CA THR A 106 22.53 -27.43 -5.56
C THR A 106 21.46 -27.83 -6.57
N ALA A 107 20.43 -26.99 -6.76
CA ALA A 107 19.38 -27.22 -7.74
C ALA A 107 19.93 -27.27 -9.18
N LEU A 108 20.81 -26.34 -9.53
CA LEU A 108 21.47 -26.32 -10.84
C LEU A 108 22.36 -27.53 -11.05
N ALA A 109 23.10 -27.98 -10.04
CA ALA A 109 23.91 -29.19 -10.10
C ALA A 109 23.05 -30.44 -10.32
N MET A 110 21.90 -30.55 -9.68
CA MET A 110 20.96 -31.66 -9.89
C MET A 110 20.37 -31.65 -11.29
N GLU A 111 19.97 -30.50 -11.79
CA GLU A 111 19.48 -30.36 -13.18
C GLU A 111 20.57 -30.73 -14.17
N LYS A 112 21.77 -30.23 -14.00
CA LYS A 112 22.92 -30.56 -14.85
C LYS A 112 23.20 -32.07 -14.90
N GLN A 113 23.16 -32.73 -13.74
CA GLN A 113 23.37 -34.18 -13.65
C GLN A 113 22.28 -34.94 -14.42
N ALA A 114 21.02 -34.54 -14.26
CA ALA A 114 19.91 -35.17 -14.97
C ALA A 114 20.04 -35.01 -16.49
N LEU A 115 20.45 -33.83 -16.98
CA LEU A 115 20.68 -33.59 -18.40
C LEU A 115 21.88 -34.36 -18.96
N LEU A 116 22.94 -34.51 -18.20
CA LEU A 116 24.10 -35.31 -18.56
C LEU A 116 23.77 -36.80 -18.66
N GLU A 117 22.92 -37.31 -17.78
CA GLU A 117 22.42 -38.68 -17.83
C GLU A 117 21.58 -38.91 -19.10
N ASP A 118 20.72 -37.97 -19.48
CA ASP A 118 19.95 -38.03 -20.74
C ASP A 118 20.87 -38.07 -21.97
N ILE A 119 21.92 -37.27 -21.99
CA ILE A 119 22.90 -37.23 -23.07
C ILE A 119 23.63 -38.57 -23.17
N ALA A 120 23.99 -39.18 -22.05
CA ALA A 120 24.70 -40.46 -22.01
C ALA A 120 23.88 -41.61 -22.63
N VAL A 121 22.55 -41.53 -22.62
CA VAL A 121 21.65 -42.51 -23.25
C VAL A 121 21.21 -42.12 -24.66
N GLY A 122 21.79 -41.08 -25.26
CA GLY A 122 21.61 -40.69 -26.65
C GLY A 122 20.69 -39.50 -26.93
N ASN A 123 20.20 -38.81 -25.92
CA ASN A 123 19.39 -37.60 -26.09
C ASN A 123 20.28 -36.34 -26.08
N THR A 124 20.53 -35.77 -27.26
CA THR A 124 21.46 -34.64 -27.43
C THR A 124 20.77 -33.26 -27.45
N ALA A 125 19.48 -33.19 -27.10
CA ALA A 125 18.68 -31.96 -27.24
C ALA A 125 18.97 -30.87 -26.18
N HIS A 126 19.88 -31.11 -25.20
CA HIS A 126 20.05 -30.27 -24.02
C HIS A 126 21.30 -29.37 -24.01
N GLY A 127 22.01 -29.25 -25.15
CA GLY A 127 23.28 -28.51 -25.21
C GLY A 127 23.18 -27.02 -24.82
N GLU A 128 22.13 -26.34 -25.26
CA GLU A 128 21.90 -24.92 -24.91
C GLU A 128 21.62 -24.74 -23.44
N ARG A 129 20.81 -25.60 -22.85
CA ARG A 129 20.48 -25.53 -21.43
C ARG A 129 21.69 -25.80 -20.56
N LEU A 130 22.54 -26.76 -20.94
CA LEU A 130 23.80 -27.05 -20.24
C LEU A 130 24.75 -25.86 -20.25
N ALA A 131 24.88 -25.17 -21.38
CA ALA A 131 25.68 -23.96 -21.47
C ALA A 131 25.11 -22.83 -20.56
N ALA A 132 23.79 -22.64 -20.59
CA ALA A 132 23.12 -21.68 -19.72
C ALA A 132 23.30 -21.99 -18.26
N ILE A 133 23.20 -23.26 -17.84
CA ILE A 133 23.47 -23.68 -16.44
C ILE A 133 24.92 -23.38 -16.05
N GLY A 134 25.88 -23.64 -16.92
CA GLY A 134 27.28 -23.31 -16.69
C GLY A 134 27.51 -21.83 -16.43
N GLU A 135 26.88 -20.95 -17.19
CA GLU A 135 26.95 -19.50 -17.01
C GLU A 135 26.27 -19.06 -15.71
N GLU A 136 25.10 -19.58 -15.40
CA GLU A 136 24.39 -19.31 -14.16
C GLU A 136 25.20 -19.75 -12.94
N GLU A 137 25.79 -20.93 -12.96
CA GLU A 137 26.65 -21.45 -11.91
C GLU A 137 27.85 -20.53 -11.65
N VAL A 138 28.54 -20.10 -12.69
CA VAL A 138 29.70 -19.20 -12.57
C VAL A 138 29.27 -17.86 -11.93
N GLY A 139 28.16 -17.28 -12.39
CA GLY A 139 27.63 -16.04 -11.85
C GLY A 139 27.27 -16.15 -10.36
N ILE A 140 26.60 -17.24 -9.97
CA ILE A 140 26.23 -17.48 -8.58
C ILE A 140 27.45 -17.75 -7.70
N ILE A 141 28.43 -18.53 -8.17
CA ILE A 141 29.67 -18.81 -7.43
C ILE A 141 30.44 -17.52 -7.15
N LEU A 142 30.56 -16.62 -8.12
CA LEU A 142 31.24 -15.34 -7.94
C LEU A 142 30.52 -14.46 -6.90
N GLN A 143 29.20 -14.37 -6.99
CA GLN A 143 28.40 -13.61 -6.03
C GLN A 143 28.45 -14.22 -4.62
N LEU A 144 28.40 -15.54 -4.52
CA LEU A 144 28.47 -16.26 -3.26
C LEU A 144 29.84 -16.06 -2.60
N ASP A 145 30.92 -16.14 -3.34
CA ASP A 145 32.29 -15.93 -2.83
C ASP A 145 32.47 -14.50 -2.27
N GLU A 146 32.02 -13.50 -3.02
CA GLU A 146 32.01 -12.11 -2.57
C GLU A 146 31.23 -11.92 -1.28
N ARG A 147 30.02 -12.48 -1.21
CA ARG A 147 29.15 -12.35 -0.04
C ARG A 147 29.64 -13.14 1.17
N GLU A 148 30.23 -14.30 0.98
CA GLU A 148 30.86 -15.08 2.05
C GLU A 148 32.06 -14.34 2.65
N THR A 149 32.87 -13.72 1.82
CA THR A 149 34.00 -12.89 2.28
C THR A 149 33.50 -11.72 3.10
N ARG A 150 32.47 -11.02 2.59
CA ARG A 150 31.85 -9.90 3.32
C ARG A 150 31.20 -10.34 4.63
N TYR A 151 30.52 -11.47 4.63
CA TYR A 151 29.94 -12.06 5.83
C TYR A 151 31.00 -12.36 6.89
N GLY A 152 32.15 -12.93 6.51
CA GLY A 152 33.26 -13.16 7.42
C GLY A 152 33.81 -11.87 8.04
N GLN A 153 33.91 -10.80 7.25
CA GLN A 153 34.31 -9.48 7.73
C GLN A 153 33.26 -8.87 8.69
N GLU A 154 32.00 -8.93 8.33
CA GLU A 154 30.90 -8.47 9.19
C GLU A 154 30.85 -9.24 10.50
N LEU A 155 31.01 -10.57 10.46
CA LEU A 155 30.98 -11.41 11.65
C LEU A 155 32.12 -11.05 12.61
N LYS A 156 33.30 -10.87 12.09
CA LYS A 156 34.49 -10.49 12.90
C LYS A 156 34.28 -9.13 13.57
N LEU A 157 33.85 -8.14 12.83
CA LEU A 157 33.58 -6.80 13.36
C LEU A 157 32.43 -6.81 14.38
N THR A 158 31.40 -7.61 14.15
CA THR A 158 30.27 -7.78 15.07
C THR A 158 30.70 -8.40 16.39
N GLU A 159 31.53 -9.45 16.35
CA GLU A 159 32.09 -10.10 17.55
C GLU A 159 32.97 -9.14 18.35
N GLU A 160 33.81 -8.35 17.68
CA GLU A 160 34.63 -7.33 18.34
C GLU A 160 33.77 -6.22 18.98
N LEU A 161 32.74 -5.74 18.30
CA LEU A 161 31.81 -4.77 18.85
C LEU A 161 31.09 -5.28 20.09
N LEU A 162 30.60 -6.51 20.06
CA LEU A 162 29.91 -7.12 21.21
C LEU A 162 30.86 -7.25 22.40
N ALA A 163 32.11 -7.65 22.17
CA ALA A 163 33.13 -7.71 23.20
C ALA A 163 33.44 -6.33 23.79
N CYS A 164 33.53 -5.29 22.96
CA CYS A 164 33.76 -3.91 23.41
C CYS A 164 32.61 -3.34 24.22
N ARG A 165 31.35 -3.70 23.92
CA ARG A 165 30.18 -3.26 24.68
C ARG A 165 30.13 -3.80 26.10
N THR A 166 30.68 -4.97 26.31
CA THR A 166 30.74 -5.61 27.65
C THR A 166 31.98 -5.21 28.45
N ASP A 167 32.98 -4.62 27.82
CA ASP A 167 34.25 -4.22 28.44
C ASP A 167 34.35 -2.69 28.49
N ILE A 168 34.27 -2.15 29.68
CA ILE A 168 34.35 -0.69 29.94
C ILE A 168 35.68 -0.10 29.45
N SER A 169 36.77 -0.85 29.52
CA SER A 169 38.09 -0.38 29.12
C SER A 169 38.22 -0.18 27.60
N ARG A 170 37.33 -0.79 26.82
CA ARG A 170 37.34 -0.77 25.34
C ARG A 170 36.25 0.08 24.73
N GLN A 171 35.48 0.85 25.50
CA GLN A 171 34.41 1.67 24.99
C GLN A 171 34.85 2.72 23.98
N GLY A 172 36.08 3.19 24.03
CA GLY A 172 36.64 4.12 23.05
C GLY A 172 36.80 3.53 21.64
N GLU A 173 36.80 2.22 21.50
CA GLU A 173 36.91 1.54 20.21
C GLU A 173 35.57 1.33 19.50
N ILE A 174 34.44 1.50 20.21
CA ILE A 174 33.08 1.19 19.70
C ILE A 174 32.76 2.02 18.48
N ALA A 175 33.00 3.34 18.50
CA ALA A 175 32.69 4.24 17.41
C ALA A 175 33.45 3.88 16.13
N ASP A 176 34.74 3.55 16.25
CA ASP A 176 35.56 3.17 15.12
C ASP A 176 35.13 1.83 14.52
N LEU A 177 34.89 0.83 15.36
CA LEU A 177 34.37 -0.46 14.92
C LEU A 177 32.99 -0.35 14.25
N GLN A 178 32.12 0.52 14.76
CA GLN A 178 30.82 0.78 14.16
C GLN A 178 30.96 1.42 12.77
N MET A 179 31.89 2.33 12.60
CA MET A 179 32.17 2.93 11.29
C MET A 179 32.71 1.90 10.30
N GLN A 180 33.62 1.03 10.73
CA GLN A 180 34.15 -0.06 9.91
C GLN A 180 33.06 -1.04 9.49
N LEU A 181 32.19 -1.43 10.41
CA LEU A 181 31.05 -2.31 10.12
C LEU A 181 30.10 -1.69 9.11
N THR A 182 29.73 -0.42 9.29
CA THR A 182 28.88 0.31 8.36
C THR A 182 29.49 0.38 6.96
N ALA A 183 30.80 0.62 6.87
CA ALA A 183 31.51 0.67 5.59
C ALA A 183 31.51 -0.69 4.87
N VAL A 184 31.66 -1.79 5.61
CA VAL A 184 31.61 -3.15 5.04
C VAL A 184 30.19 -3.53 4.63
N GLN A 185 29.18 -3.17 5.42
CA GLN A 185 27.78 -3.51 5.14
C GLN A 185 27.18 -2.70 3.98
N GLN A 186 27.65 -1.49 3.75
CA GLN A 186 27.09 -0.56 2.78
C GLN A 186 25.56 -0.41 2.97
N ASN A 187 24.76 -0.71 1.95
CA ASN A 187 23.29 -0.62 2.02
C ASN A 187 22.60 -1.99 2.21
N THR A 188 23.36 -3.07 2.27
CA THR A 188 22.82 -4.43 2.32
C THR A 188 23.49 -5.25 3.43
N PRO A 189 23.18 -4.99 4.71
CA PRO A 189 23.77 -5.72 5.83
C PRO A 189 23.37 -7.20 5.81
N LEU A 190 24.34 -8.09 6.04
CA LEU A 190 24.12 -9.53 6.21
C LEU A 190 23.83 -9.89 7.66
N LEU A 191 24.40 -9.15 8.60
CA LEU A 191 24.18 -9.29 10.04
C LEU A 191 23.55 -8.03 10.61
N GLY A 192 22.53 -8.19 11.42
CA GLY A 192 21.95 -7.14 12.26
C GLY A 192 22.46 -7.29 13.69
N LEU A 193 23.10 -6.26 14.22
CA LEU A 193 23.63 -6.26 15.58
C LEU A 193 22.58 -5.87 16.61
N ASP A 194 21.76 -4.87 16.27
CA ASP A 194 20.76 -4.28 17.15
C ASP A 194 19.36 -4.40 16.56
N VAL A 195 18.38 -4.35 17.44
CA VAL A 195 16.98 -4.15 17.04
C VAL A 195 16.77 -2.66 16.77
N ASP A 196 16.70 -2.30 15.51
CA ASP A 196 16.49 -0.93 15.04
C ASP A 196 15.12 -0.77 14.35
N ALA A 197 14.82 0.42 13.87
CA ALA A 197 13.57 0.69 13.17
C ALA A 197 13.38 -0.20 11.94
N ARG A 198 14.44 -0.49 11.19
CA ARG A 198 14.39 -1.34 10.01
C ARG A 198 14.07 -2.79 10.35
N THR A 199 14.63 -3.32 11.43
CA THR A 199 14.34 -4.68 11.92
C THR A 199 12.85 -4.83 12.25
N VAL A 200 12.30 -3.85 12.97
CA VAL A 200 10.88 -3.78 13.31
C VAL A 200 10.02 -3.70 12.06
N ALA A 201 10.37 -2.84 11.13
CA ALA A 201 9.66 -2.68 9.86
C ALA A 201 9.67 -3.97 9.04
N THR A 202 10.77 -4.72 9.03
CA THR A 202 10.88 -6.00 8.33
C THR A 202 9.89 -7.03 8.87
N VAL A 203 9.70 -7.09 10.18
CA VAL A 203 8.70 -7.98 10.80
C VAL A 203 7.28 -7.61 10.34
N ILE A 204 6.95 -6.32 10.34
CA ILE A 204 5.65 -5.85 9.86
C ILE A 204 5.46 -6.13 8.37
N ALA A 205 6.48 -5.94 7.56
CA ALA A 205 6.44 -6.27 6.13
C ALA A 205 6.07 -7.75 5.91
N ASP A 206 6.67 -8.65 6.68
CA ASP A 206 6.36 -10.07 6.61
C ASP A 206 4.95 -10.41 7.09
N TRP A 207 4.48 -9.78 8.16
CA TRP A 207 3.16 -10.06 8.72
C TRP A 207 2.01 -9.49 7.89
N THR A 208 2.20 -8.34 7.27
CA THR A 208 1.14 -7.59 6.58
C THR A 208 1.22 -7.67 5.07
N GLY A 209 2.36 -8.03 4.51
CA GLY A 209 2.62 -7.97 3.07
C GLY A 209 2.89 -6.56 2.54
N VAL A 210 2.92 -5.54 3.38
CA VAL A 210 3.28 -4.17 2.99
C VAL A 210 4.77 -4.14 2.65
N PRO A 211 5.18 -3.57 1.49
CA PRO A 211 6.59 -3.50 1.13
C PRO A 211 7.43 -2.74 2.16
N LEU A 212 8.62 -3.24 2.46
CA LEU A 212 9.55 -2.60 3.40
C LEU A 212 9.87 -1.15 3.01
N SER A 213 10.01 -0.89 1.72
CA SER A 213 10.24 0.47 1.20
C SER A 213 9.13 1.44 1.58
N SER A 214 7.88 1.00 1.58
CA SER A 214 6.74 1.81 2.02
C SER A 214 6.75 2.09 3.52
N LEU A 215 7.17 1.11 4.33
CA LEU A 215 7.25 1.24 5.79
C LEU A 215 8.38 2.16 6.23
N MET A 216 9.46 2.24 5.48
CA MET A 216 10.64 3.04 5.77
C MET A 216 10.59 4.46 5.18
N LYS A 217 9.53 4.80 4.46
CA LYS A 217 9.36 6.14 3.90
C LYS A 217 9.19 7.19 5.01
N ASP A 218 9.84 8.34 4.82
CA ASP A 218 9.59 9.52 5.63
C ASP A 218 8.27 10.17 5.17
N GLU A 219 7.23 10.09 6.00
CA GLU A 219 5.91 10.66 5.70
C GLU A 219 5.98 12.16 5.37
N GLN A 220 6.80 12.91 6.07
CA GLN A 220 6.90 14.35 5.86
C GLN A 220 7.48 14.67 4.48
N THR A 221 8.56 14.01 4.11
CA THR A 221 9.18 14.18 2.79
C THR A 221 8.25 13.70 1.67
N GLU A 222 7.55 12.59 1.87
CA GLU A 222 6.58 12.06 0.90
C GLU A 222 5.42 13.04 0.65
N LEU A 223 4.89 13.67 1.71
CA LEU A 223 3.82 14.67 1.56
C LEU A 223 4.26 15.93 0.82
N LEU A 224 5.53 16.33 0.94
CA LEU A 224 6.06 17.48 0.20
C LEU A 224 6.11 17.27 -1.32
N SER A 225 6.23 16.03 -1.76
CA SER A 225 6.27 15.66 -3.18
C SER A 225 5.07 14.82 -3.62
N LEU A 226 3.98 14.82 -2.86
CA LEU A 226 2.83 13.94 -3.10
C LEU A 226 2.22 14.16 -4.49
N GLU A 227 1.99 15.39 -4.92
CA GLU A 227 1.44 15.72 -6.24
C GLU A 227 2.33 15.21 -7.37
N HIS A 228 3.64 15.25 -7.20
CA HIS A 228 4.58 14.73 -8.18
C HIS A 228 4.51 13.21 -8.27
N SER A 229 4.43 12.52 -7.15
CA SER A 229 4.27 11.06 -7.09
C SER A 229 2.93 10.61 -7.69
N LEU A 230 1.85 11.31 -7.39
CA LEU A 230 0.53 11.03 -7.96
C LEU A 230 0.48 11.26 -9.46
N ALA A 231 1.16 12.30 -9.96
CA ALA A 231 1.21 12.63 -11.38
C ALA A 231 1.87 11.55 -12.24
N LYS A 232 2.68 10.68 -11.66
CA LYS A 232 3.25 9.54 -12.37
C LYS A 232 2.19 8.51 -12.80
N ARG A 233 1.10 8.41 -12.06
CA ARG A 233 -0.02 7.48 -12.35
C ARG A 233 -1.23 8.21 -12.92
N VAL A 234 -1.50 9.40 -12.46
CA VAL A 234 -2.67 10.22 -12.87
C VAL A 234 -2.17 11.36 -13.76
N VAL A 235 -2.32 11.17 -15.05
CA VAL A 235 -1.78 12.09 -16.06
C VAL A 235 -2.80 13.15 -16.44
N GLY A 236 -2.35 14.41 -16.56
CA GLY A 236 -3.16 15.51 -17.08
C GLY A 236 -4.12 16.15 -16.08
N GLN A 237 -3.93 15.91 -14.77
CA GLN A 237 -4.81 16.45 -13.71
C GLN A 237 -4.01 17.22 -12.64
N ASP A 238 -3.03 17.97 -13.03
CA ASP A 238 -2.09 18.62 -12.10
C ASP A 238 -2.77 19.53 -11.09
N SER A 239 -3.75 20.32 -11.50
CA SER A 239 -4.54 21.17 -10.61
C SER A 239 -5.29 20.37 -9.54
N ALA A 240 -5.93 19.28 -9.95
CA ALA A 240 -6.67 18.41 -9.04
C ALA A 240 -5.74 17.76 -8.02
N LEU A 241 -4.63 17.21 -8.45
CA LEU A 241 -3.65 16.55 -7.59
C LEU A 241 -3.00 17.54 -6.62
N ASN A 242 -2.72 18.76 -7.07
CA ASN A 242 -2.19 19.82 -6.23
C ASN A 242 -3.18 20.21 -5.12
N ALA A 243 -4.46 20.36 -5.43
CA ALA A 243 -5.49 20.67 -4.46
C ALA A 243 -5.62 19.60 -3.38
N ILE A 244 -5.60 18.32 -3.77
CA ILE A 244 -5.62 17.19 -2.86
C ILE A 244 -4.38 17.19 -1.95
N ALA A 245 -3.21 17.34 -2.52
CA ALA A 245 -1.94 17.33 -1.79
C ALA A 245 -1.85 18.48 -0.77
N GLN A 246 -2.28 19.68 -1.14
CA GLN A 246 -2.29 20.84 -0.23
C GLN A 246 -3.20 20.62 0.97
N ARG A 247 -4.39 20.05 0.76
CA ARG A 247 -5.32 19.75 1.86
C ARG A 247 -4.75 18.70 2.81
N LEU A 248 -4.12 17.66 2.29
CA LEU A 248 -3.51 16.61 3.10
C LEU A 248 -2.31 17.11 3.90
N ARG A 249 -1.51 18.02 3.33
CA ARG A 249 -0.43 18.70 4.07
C ARG A 249 -0.98 19.53 5.22
N ALA A 250 -2.05 20.28 5.01
CA ALA A 250 -2.67 21.09 6.05
C ALA A 250 -3.20 20.22 7.20
N SER A 251 -3.76 19.07 6.88
CA SER A 251 -4.20 18.10 7.89
C SER A 251 -3.03 17.54 8.70
N LYS A 252 -1.93 17.19 8.04
CA LYS A 252 -0.75 16.59 8.70
C LYS A 252 -0.05 17.57 9.64
N THR A 253 -0.04 18.86 9.31
CA THR A 253 0.58 19.89 10.16
C THR A 253 -0.29 20.34 11.32
N GLY A 254 -1.53 19.85 11.43
CA GLY A 254 -2.47 20.25 12.46
C GLY A 254 -3.05 21.65 12.25
N LEU A 255 -2.81 22.29 11.12
CA LEU A 255 -3.34 23.63 10.81
C LEU A 255 -4.78 23.59 10.28
N ALA A 256 -5.28 22.42 9.90
CA ALA A 256 -6.67 22.22 9.54
C ALA A 256 -7.51 21.74 10.74
N PRO A 257 -8.85 21.86 10.71
CA PRO A 257 -9.71 21.31 11.77
C PRO A 257 -9.49 19.80 11.95
N GLU A 258 -9.31 19.36 13.20
CA GLU A 258 -8.88 18.00 13.54
C GLU A 258 -10.02 16.99 13.72
N ASN A 259 -11.27 17.42 13.68
CA ASN A 259 -12.41 16.59 14.07
C ASN A 259 -12.89 15.61 13.00
N GLY A 260 -12.50 15.80 11.76
CA GLY A 260 -12.94 14.96 10.65
C GLY A 260 -11.84 14.07 10.08
N PRO A 261 -12.12 13.39 8.97
CA PRO A 261 -11.10 12.69 8.19
C PRO A 261 -9.96 13.62 7.75
N GLN A 262 -8.83 13.06 7.35
CA GLN A 262 -7.67 13.83 6.90
C GLN A 262 -7.98 14.69 5.66
N GLY A 263 -8.88 14.24 4.83
CA GLY A 263 -9.40 14.99 3.70
C GLY A 263 -10.69 14.36 3.21
N VAL A 264 -11.62 15.19 2.79
CA VAL A 264 -12.88 14.77 2.15
C VAL A 264 -13.00 15.52 0.84
N PHE A 265 -13.00 14.81 -0.27
CA PHE A 265 -12.98 15.39 -1.60
C PHE A 265 -14.12 14.87 -2.45
N LEU A 266 -14.76 15.75 -3.21
CA LEU A 266 -15.67 15.40 -4.28
C LEU A 266 -14.95 15.58 -5.62
N LEU A 267 -14.69 14.48 -6.31
CA LEU A 267 -14.05 14.47 -7.61
C LEU A 267 -15.12 14.54 -8.70
N VAL A 268 -15.13 15.63 -9.42
CA VAL A 268 -16.15 15.93 -10.44
C VAL A 268 -15.47 16.03 -11.80
N GLY A 269 -16.06 15.43 -12.80
CA GLY A 269 -15.54 15.50 -14.16
C GLY A 269 -15.96 14.31 -15.01
N PRO A 270 -15.59 14.33 -16.30
CA PRO A 270 -15.96 13.27 -17.23
C PRO A 270 -15.39 11.90 -16.80
N SER A 271 -16.02 10.83 -17.27
CA SER A 271 -15.55 9.47 -17.10
C SER A 271 -14.16 9.26 -17.71
N GLY A 272 -13.35 8.42 -17.09
CA GLY A 272 -12.05 8.05 -17.62
C GLY A 272 -10.97 9.13 -17.53
N THR A 273 -11.09 10.06 -16.60
CA THR A 273 -10.13 11.17 -16.42
C THR A 273 -9.15 10.97 -15.27
N GLY A 274 -9.22 9.82 -14.57
CA GLY A 274 -8.26 9.45 -13.54
C GLY A 274 -8.77 9.55 -12.10
N LYS A 275 -10.08 9.67 -11.87
CA LYS A 275 -10.65 9.76 -10.52
C LYS A 275 -10.39 8.48 -9.71
N THR A 276 -10.69 7.31 -10.26
CA THR A 276 -10.42 6.03 -9.60
C THR A 276 -8.92 5.76 -9.47
N GLU A 277 -8.14 6.09 -10.48
CA GLU A 277 -6.69 5.96 -10.44
C GLU A 277 -6.06 6.84 -9.35
N THR A 278 -6.63 8.01 -9.09
CA THR A 278 -6.22 8.87 -7.97
C THR A 278 -6.42 8.16 -6.62
N ALA A 279 -7.54 7.47 -6.44
CA ALA A 279 -7.81 6.72 -5.23
C ALA A 279 -6.79 5.59 -5.02
N LEU A 280 -6.48 4.82 -6.06
CA LEU A 280 -5.46 3.77 -6.04
C LEU A 280 -4.06 4.34 -5.74
N ALA A 281 -3.70 5.43 -6.39
CA ALA A 281 -2.42 6.08 -6.19
C ALA A 281 -2.25 6.63 -4.77
N LEU A 282 -3.30 7.24 -4.21
CA LEU A 282 -3.30 7.72 -2.82
C LEU A 282 -3.17 6.58 -1.81
N ALA A 283 -3.89 5.47 -2.01
CA ALA A 283 -3.79 4.31 -1.16
C ALA A 283 -2.36 3.73 -1.16
N ASP A 284 -1.75 3.66 -2.33
CA ASP A 284 -0.39 3.17 -2.48
C ASP A 284 0.63 4.11 -1.83
N GLU A 285 0.55 5.42 -2.08
CA GLU A 285 1.50 6.40 -1.57
C GLU A 285 1.35 6.69 -0.07
N LEU A 286 0.13 6.79 0.44
CA LEU A 286 -0.13 7.18 1.83
C LEU A 286 -0.18 6.00 2.79
N PHE A 287 -0.69 4.85 2.36
CA PHE A 287 -1.05 3.73 3.24
C PHE A 287 -0.41 2.40 2.85
N GLY A 288 0.60 2.44 2.01
CA GLY A 288 1.48 1.31 1.75
C GLY A 288 0.96 0.25 0.80
N GLY A 289 -0.11 0.52 0.04
CA GLY A 289 -0.59 -0.40 -0.99
C GLY A 289 -2.05 -0.21 -1.37
N GLU A 290 -2.41 -0.72 -2.53
CA GLU A 290 -3.77 -0.65 -3.06
C GLU A 290 -4.80 -1.42 -2.20
N LYS A 291 -4.34 -2.34 -1.36
CA LYS A 291 -5.18 -3.04 -0.37
C LYS A 291 -5.78 -2.10 0.67
N SER A 292 -5.21 -0.92 0.85
CA SER A 292 -5.73 0.12 1.73
C SER A 292 -6.82 0.98 1.09
N LEU A 293 -7.29 0.62 -0.09
CA LEU A 293 -8.44 1.23 -0.74
C LEU A 293 -9.71 0.44 -0.40
N ILE A 294 -10.69 1.16 0.16
CA ILE A 294 -12.04 0.66 0.40
C ILE A 294 -12.96 1.31 -0.63
N THR A 295 -13.60 0.52 -1.46
CA THR A 295 -14.49 1.03 -2.53
C THR A 295 -15.94 0.67 -2.23
N ILE A 296 -16.79 1.69 -2.21
CA ILE A 296 -18.25 1.56 -2.06
C ILE A 296 -18.90 2.26 -3.24
N ASN A 297 -19.68 1.52 -4.01
CA ASN A 297 -20.48 2.09 -5.10
C ASN A 297 -21.85 2.50 -4.56
N LEU A 298 -22.09 3.80 -4.42
CA LEU A 298 -23.31 4.33 -3.83
C LEU A 298 -24.54 4.20 -4.74
N SER A 299 -24.36 3.80 -6.00
CA SER A 299 -25.51 3.44 -6.86
C SER A 299 -26.27 2.21 -6.35
N GLU A 300 -25.65 1.38 -5.53
CA GLU A 300 -26.28 0.23 -4.87
C GLU A 300 -27.08 0.62 -3.61
N TYR A 301 -26.97 1.87 -3.15
CA TYR A 301 -27.56 2.38 -1.91
C TYR A 301 -28.55 3.51 -2.18
N GLN A 302 -29.48 3.28 -3.11
CA GLN A 302 -30.48 4.25 -3.52
C GLN A 302 -31.73 4.23 -2.64
N GLU A 303 -31.89 3.24 -1.79
CA GLU A 303 -33.06 3.03 -0.94
C GLU A 303 -32.76 3.26 0.54
N PRO A 304 -33.74 3.71 1.37
CA PRO A 304 -33.50 4.03 2.78
C PRO A 304 -32.98 2.85 3.60
N HIS A 305 -33.47 1.63 3.33
CA HIS A 305 -33.09 0.45 4.08
C HIS A 305 -31.64 0.01 3.86
N THR A 306 -30.97 0.51 2.82
CA THR A 306 -29.58 0.16 2.51
C THR A 306 -28.56 0.78 3.48
N VAL A 307 -28.96 1.75 4.29
CA VAL A 307 -28.10 2.32 5.36
C VAL A 307 -27.60 1.23 6.30
N SER A 308 -28.46 0.28 6.66
CA SER A 308 -28.09 -0.83 7.55
C SER A 308 -27.02 -1.77 6.95
N GLN A 309 -26.92 -1.85 5.63
CA GLN A 309 -25.87 -2.61 4.96
C GLN A 309 -24.49 -1.96 5.14
N LEU A 310 -24.44 -0.64 5.20
CA LEU A 310 -23.20 0.13 5.36
C LEU A 310 -22.70 0.10 6.81
N LYS A 311 -23.56 0.33 7.77
CA LYS A 311 -23.18 0.46 9.18
C LYS A 311 -23.47 -0.76 10.06
N GLY A 312 -24.22 -1.72 9.58
CA GLY A 312 -24.72 -2.88 10.33
C GLY A 312 -26.11 -2.67 10.88
N SER A 313 -26.84 -3.80 11.06
CA SER A 313 -28.21 -3.78 11.59
C SER A 313 -28.21 -3.66 13.12
N PRO A 314 -29.16 -2.90 13.70
CA PRO A 314 -29.30 -2.85 15.16
C PRO A 314 -29.76 -4.19 15.75
N PRO A 315 -29.64 -4.38 17.08
CA PRO A 315 -30.15 -5.57 17.76
C PRO A 315 -31.64 -5.80 17.48
N GLY A 316 -32.00 -7.03 17.16
CA GLY A 316 -33.37 -7.40 16.86
C GLY A 316 -33.78 -7.31 15.40
N TYR A 317 -32.93 -6.79 14.53
CA TYR A 317 -33.19 -6.72 13.08
C TYR A 317 -32.44 -7.78 12.30
N VAL A 318 -32.93 -8.11 11.11
CA VAL A 318 -32.28 -9.07 10.22
C VAL A 318 -30.88 -8.60 9.85
N GLY A 319 -29.88 -9.50 9.94
CA GLY A 319 -28.48 -9.18 9.68
C GLY A 319 -27.71 -8.68 10.90
N TYR A 320 -28.32 -8.63 12.08
CA TYR A 320 -27.61 -8.31 13.30
C TYR A 320 -26.44 -9.28 13.54
N GLY A 321 -25.29 -8.74 13.89
CA GLY A 321 -24.08 -9.51 14.15
C GLY A 321 -23.20 -9.75 12.92
N GLN A 322 -23.67 -9.43 11.70
CA GLN A 322 -22.86 -9.57 10.49
C GLN A 322 -21.94 -8.35 10.21
N GLY A 323 -22.16 -7.24 10.90
CA GLY A 323 -21.44 -5.99 10.68
C GLY A 323 -21.85 -5.27 9.38
N GLY A 324 -21.52 -3.98 9.30
CA GLY A 324 -21.72 -3.18 8.10
C GLY A 324 -20.54 -3.31 7.14
N ILE A 325 -20.80 -3.23 5.85
CA ILE A 325 -19.74 -3.33 4.82
C ILE A 325 -18.70 -2.23 5.01
N LEU A 326 -19.14 -0.99 5.21
CA LEU A 326 -18.24 0.15 5.40
C LEU A 326 -17.59 0.15 6.79
N THR A 327 -18.38 -0.03 7.85
CA THR A 327 -17.90 0.02 9.23
C THR A 327 -16.90 -1.09 9.53
N GLU A 328 -17.13 -2.31 9.06
CA GLU A 328 -16.17 -3.42 9.21
C GLU A 328 -14.90 -3.19 8.42
N ALA A 329 -14.99 -2.67 7.19
CA ALA A 329 -13.83 -2.38 6.37
C ALA A 329 -12.92 -1.33 7.01
N VAL A 330 -13.49 -0.24 7.54
CA VAL A 330 -12.73 0.83 8.20
C VAL A 330 -12.22 0.39 9.58
N ARG A 331 -13.01 -0.42 10.31
CA ARG A 331 -12.54 -0.98 11.58
C ARG A 331 -11.28 -1.83 11.39
N LYS A 332 -11.25 -2.64 10.34
CA LYS A 332 -10.09 -3.47 9.99
C LYS A 332 -8.93 -2.68 9.43
N ARG A 333 -9.20 -1.60 8.73
CA ARG A 333 -8.21 -0.73 8.07
C ARG A 333 -8.50 0.74 8.35
N PRO A 334 -8.19 1.22 9.57
CA PRO A 334 -8.47 2.61 9.95
C PRO A 334 -7.62 3.63 9.17
N TYR A 335 -6.46 3.22 8.68
CA TYR A 335 -5.60 4.00 7.79
C TYR A 335 -5.83 3.55 6.35
N SER A 336 -6.78 4.20 5.69
CA SER A 336 -7.24 3.80 4.36
C SER A 336 -7.74 4.99 3.56
N VAL A 337 -7.85 4.78 2.25
CA VAL A 337 -8.61 5.64 1.34
C VAL A 337 -9.97 5.01 1.14
N VAL A 338 -11.01 5.77 1.40
CA VAL A 338 -12.40 5.34 1.18
C VAL A 338 -12.92 6.02 -0.08
N LEU A 339 -13.17 5.24 -1.10
CA LEU A 339 -13.72 5.70 -2.37
C LEU A 339 -15.22 5.43 -2.42
N LEU A 340 -15.99 6.50 -2.51
CA LEU A 340 -17.46 6.48 -2.62
C LEU A 340 -17.83 6.88 -4.04
N ASP A 341 -18.11 5.90 -4.89
CA ASP A 341 -18.46 6.13 -6.28
C ASP A 341 -19.93 6.51 -6.44
N GLU A 342 -20.21 7.41 -7.37
CA GLU A 342 -21.55 7.80 -7.78
C GLU A 342 -22.43 8.33 -6.63
N VAL A 343 -21.89 9.27 -5.86
CA VAL A 343 -22.57 9.81 -4.67
C VAL A 343 -23.90 10.47 -4.97
N GLU A 344 -24.12 11.00 -6.18
CA GLU A 344 -25.37 11.60 -6.63
C GLU A 344 -26.53 10.60 -6.65
N LYS A 345 -26.24 9.32 -6.73
CA LYS A 345 -27.25 8.25 -6.77
C LYS A 345 -27.66 7.75 -5.39
N ALA A 346 -26.92 8.10 -4.35
CA ALA A 346 -27.20 7.65 -2.99
C ALA A 346 -28.51 8.23 -2.46
N HIS A 347 -29.21 7.44 -1.65
CA HIS A 347 -30.36 7.93 -0.91
C HIS A 347 -29.95 9.03 0.09
N ARG A 348 -30.84 9.96 0.38
CA ARG A 348 -30.62 11.06 1.31
C ARG A 348 -30.14 10.59 2.70
N ASP A 349 -30.71 9.50 3.21
CA ASP A 349 -30.34 8.92 4.51
C ASP A 349 -28.89 8.42 4.52
N VAL A 350 -28.42 7.88 3.41
CA VAL A 350 -27.01 7.48 3.23
C VAL A 350 -26.09 8.70 3.30
N MET A 351 -26.45 9.78 2.64
CA MET A 351 -25.66 11.02 2.67
C MET A 351 -25.67 11.69 4.04
N ASN A 352 -26.76 11.59 4.79
CA ASN A 352 -26.82 12.07 6.19
C ASN A 352 -25.88 11.27 7.11
N LEU A 353 -25.71 9.98 6.86
CA LEU A 353 -24.74 9.15 7.57
C LEU A 353 -23.32 9.65 7.32
N PHE A 354 -22.97 9.96 6.09
CA PHE A 354 -21.65 10.50 5.75
C PHE A 354 -21.41 11.91 6.29
N TYR A 355 -22.44 12.75 6.40
CA TYR A 355 -22.30 14.05 7.04
C TYR A 355 -21.71 13.91 8.47
N GLN A 356 -22.19 12.96 9.24
CA GLN A 356 -21.68 12.71 10.59
C GLN A 356 -20.19 12.31 10.56
N VAL A 357 -19.81 11.47 9.60
CA VAL A 357 -18.40 11.08 9.41
C VAL A 357 -17.53 12.29 9.07
N PHE A 358 -17.98 13.13 8.17
CA PHE A 358 -17.22 14.31 7.71
C PHE A 358 -17.07 15.36 8.79
N ASP A 359 -18.10 15.53 9.64
CA ASP A 359 -18.13 16.52 10.70
C ASP A 359 -17.37 16.07 11.96
N ARG A 360 -17.61 14.84 12.40
CA ARG A 360 -17.11 14.33 13.70
C ARG A 360 -16.00 13.31 13.57
N GLY A 361 -15.77 12.75 12.39
CA GLY A 361 -14.73 11.76 12.14
C GLY A 361 -15.05 10.36 12.63
N PHE A 362 -16.29 10.06 12.97
CA PHE A 362 -16.71 8.73 13.36
C PHE A 362 -18.13 8.39 12.88
N MET A 363 -18.40 7.10 12.82
CA MET A 363 -19.71 6.53 12.53
C MET A 363 -20.00 5.47 13.59
N ARG A 364 -21.24 5.39 14.08
CA ARG A 364 -21.66 4.29 14.95
C ARG A 364 -22.13 3.12 14.12
N ASP A 365 -21.64 1.92 14.43
CA ASP A 365 -22.12 0.70 13.80
C ASP A 365 -23.47 0.23 14.39
N GLY A 366 -23.97 -0.91 13.91
CA GLY A 366 -25.24 -1.47 14.38
C GLY A 366 -25.24 -1.88 15.87
N GLU A 367 -24.08 -2.09 16.47
CA GLU A 367 -23.92 -2.39 17.88
C GLU A 367 -23.67 -1.16 18.76
N GLY A 368 -23.65 0.04 18.16
CA GLY A 368 -23.41 1.30 18.84
C GLY A 368 -21.94 1.61 19.08
N ARG A 369 -21.00 0.83 18.52
CA ARG A 369 -19.56 1.11 18.61
C ARG A 369 -19.19 2.27 17.71
N GLU A 370 -18.32 3.16 18.19
CA GLU A 370 -17.76 4.22 17.36
C GLU A 370 -16.66 3.66 16.47
N ILE A 371 -16.83 3.84 15.15
CA ILE A 371 -15.84 3.49 14.15
C ILE A 371 -15.13 4.77 13.73
N ASP A 372 -13.81 4.82 13.92
CA ASP A 372 -12.98 5.99 13.70
C ASP A 372 -12.59 6.15 12.23
N PHE A 373 -12.95 7.30 11.64
CA PHE A 373 -12.61 7.69 10.26
C PHE A 373 -11.55 8.80 10.20
N ARG A 374 -11.01 9.25 11.32
CA ARG A 374 -10.09 10.40 11.35
C ARG A 374 -8.77 10.16 10.64
N ASN A 375 -8.39 8.90 10.47
CA ASN A 375 -7.17 8.50 9.76
C ASN A 375 -7.42 8.11 8.31
N THR A 376 -8.63 8.31 7.82
CA THR A 376 -9.00 8.02 6.43
C THR A 376 -8.91 9.26 5.54
N VAL A 377 -8.72 9.03 4.25
CA VAL A 377 -8.93 10.01 3.20
C VAL A 377 -10.17 9.57 2.42
N ILE A 378 -11.18 10.43 2.33
CA ILE A 378 -12.44 10.09 1.66
C ILE A 378 -12.49 10.78 0.32
N LEU A 379 -12.63 9.98 -0.74
CA LEU A 379 -12.82 10.44 -2.10
C LEU A 379 -14.22 10.04 -2.55
N MET A 380 -14.99 11.01 -2.98
CA MET A 380 -16.29 10.80 -3.60
C MET A 380 -16.19 11.12 -5.08
N THR A 381 -16.85 10.34 -5.92
CA THR A 381 -16.94 10.64 -7.35
C THR A 381 -18.35 10.99 -7.74
N SER A 382 -18.50 11.88 -8.70
CA SER A 382 -19.78 12.29 -9.24
C SER A 382 -19.63 12.73 -10.69
N ASN A 383 -20.67 12.48 -11.47
CA ASN A 383 -20.82 13.01 -12.84
C ASN A 383 -21.62 14.32 -12.88
N LEU A 384 -22.04 14.84 -11.71
CA LEU A 384 -22.80 16.09 -11.64
C LEU A 384 -22.01 17.24 -12.26
N GLY A 385 -22.62 17.91 -13.22
CA GLY A 385 -22.03 19.06 -13.90
C GLY A 385 -20.90 18.73 -14.87
N SER A 386 -20.62 17.45 -15.14
CA SER A 386 -19.56 17.04 -16.08
C SER A 386 -19.79 17.62 -17.47
N ASP A 387 -21.02 17.60 -17.96
CA ASP A 387 -21.38 18.16 -19.28
C ASP A 387 -21.13 19.66 -19.34
N LEU A 388 -21.45 20.39 -18.27
CA LEU A 388 -21.20 21.83 -18.17
C LEU A 388 -19.71 22.15 -18.18
N ILE A 389 -18.89 21.34 -17.49
CA ILE A 389 -17.42 21.49 -17.50
C ILE A 389 -16.88 21.25 -18.90
N MET A 390 -17.30 20.18 -19.55
CA MET A 390 -16.88 19.85 -20.92
C MET A 390 -17.24 20.96 -21.90
N GLN A 391 -18.45 21.45 -21.82
CA GLN A 391 -18.94 22.55 -22.69
C GLN A 391 -18.11 23.82 -22.46
N MET A 392 -17.88 24.20 -21.22
CA MET A 392 -17.09 25.40 -20.92
C MET A 392 -15.64 25.28 -21.39
N LEU A 393 -15.02 24.13 -21.23
CA LEU A 393 -13.66 23.88 -21.69
C LEU A 393 -13.55 23.82 -23.23
N ASP A 394 -14.59 23.36 -23.92
CA ASP A 394 -14.66 23.40 -25.37
C ASP A 394 -14.75 24.83 -25.90
N GLU A 395 -15.53 25.69 -25.23
CA GLU A 395 -15.66 27.11 -25.58
C GLU A 395 -14.45 27.95 -25.17
N ASN A 396 -13.86 27.61 -24.00
CA ASN A 396 -12.70 28.31 -23.44
C ASN A 396 -11.71 27.30 -22.82
N PRO A 397 -10.77 26.77 -23.60
CA PRO A 397 -9.80 25.79 -23.09
C PRO A 397 -8.89 26.30 -21.97
N VAL A 398 -8.79 27.60 -21.78
CA VAL A 398 -7.97 28.25 -20.75
C VAL A 398 -8.80 28.74 -19.55
N ALA A 399 -10.02 28.23 -19.38
CA ALA A 399 -10.85 28.56 -18.24
C ALA A 399 -10.13 28.25 -16.92
N THR A 400 -10.23 29.19 -15.97
CA THR A 400 -9.60 29.05 -14.66
C THR A 400 -10.37 28.07 -13.76
N GLU A 401 -9.72 27.55 -12.74
CA GLU A 401 -10.37 26.71 -11.72
C GLU A 401 -11.53 27.46 -11.05
N GLY A 402 -11.36 28.75 -10.76
CA GLY A 402 -12.41 29.58 -10.18
C GLY A 402 -13.66 29.68 -11.06
N GLU A 403 -13.50 29.81 -12.37
CA GLU A 403 -14.61 29.85 -13.32
C GLU A 403 -15.35 28.52 -13.37
N LEU A 404 -14.64 27.41 -13.35
CA LEU A 404 -15.24 26.08 -13.33
C LEU A 404 -15.98 25.79 -12.02
N HIS A 405 -15.43 26.22 -10.88
CA HIS A 405 -16.11 26.11 -9.58
C HIS A 405 -17.41 26.94 -9.52
N GLU A 406 -17.39 28.16 -10.07
CA GLU A 406 -18.60 29.00 -10.15
C GLU A 406 -19.67 28.35 -11.02
N LEU A 407 -19.27 27.70 -12.11
CA LEU A 407 -20.20 26.97 -12.99
C LEU A 407 -20.86 25.78 -12.28
N LEU A 408 -20.11 25.05 -11.43
CA LEU A 408 -20.61 23.90 -10.69
C LEU A 408 -21.43 24.24 -9.44
N ARG A 409 -21.25 25.41 -8.87
CA ARG A 409 -21.86 25.79 -7.60
C ARG A 409 -23.38 25.60 -7.57
N PRO A 410 -24.17 26.08 -8.57
CA PRO A 410 -25.61 25.86 -8.57
C PRO A 410 -26.00 24.38 -8.64
N VAL A 411 -25.31 23.61 -9.45
CA VAL A 411 -25.57 22.16 -9.63
C VAL A 411 -25.36 21.41 -8.32
N LEU A 412 -24.28 21.69 -7.61
CA LEU A 412 -23.98 21.06 -6.31
C LEU A 412 -24.97 21.50 -5.24
N ARG A 413 -25.38 22.77 -5.22
CA ARG A 413 -26.38 23.28 -4.28
C ARG A 413 -27.74 22.63 -4.45
N ASP A 414 -28.14 22.35 -5.70
CA ASP A 414 -29.42 21.69 -5.99
C ASP A 414 -29.42 20.22 -5.52
N HIS A 415 -28.28 19.60 -5.46
CA HIS A 415 -28.17 18.17 -5.13
C HIS A 415 -27.81 17.89 -3.67
N PHE A 416 -26.87 18.65 -3.10
CA PHE A 416 -26.38 18.47 -1.74
C PHE A 416 -26.86 19.56 -0.79
N GLN A 417 -27.13 19.20 0.45
CA GLN A 417 -27.47 20.17 1.49
C GLN A 417 -26.28 21.08 1.78
N PRO A 418 -26.50 22.36 2.15
CA PRO A 418 -25.42 23.30 2.46
C PRO A 418 -24.45 22.83 3.54
N ALA A 419 -24.97 22.18 4.59
CA ALA A 419 -24.14 21.63 5.65
C ALA A 419 -23.15 20.58 5.16
N LEU A 420 -23.58 19.72 4.23
CA LEU A 420 -22.72 18.72 3.61
C LEU A 420 -21.68 19.35 2.69
N LEU A 421 -22.09 20.33 1.88
CA LEU A 421 -21.18 21.06 0.98
C LEU A 421 -20.04 21.75 1.72
N ALA A 422 -20.28 22.21 2.94
CA ALA A 422 -19.27 22.85 3.78
C ALA A 422 -18.21 21.87 4.30
N ARG A 423 -18.46 20.56 4.23
CA ARG A 423 -17.62 19.53 4.82
C ARG A 423 -16.70 18.81 3.82
N PHE A 424 -16.82 19.06 2.55
CA PHE A 424 -15.93 18.51 1.55
C PHE A 424 -15.41 19.58 0.58
N GLN A 425 -14.28 19.28 -0.03
CA GLN A 425 -13.66 20.11 -1.06
C GLN A 425 -13.96 19.52 -2.44
N THR A 426 -14.48 20.33 -3.33
CA THR A 426 -14.73 19.93 -4.73
C THR A 426 -13.44 20.06 -5.53
N VAL A 427 -13.10 19.01 -6.25
CA VAL A 427 -11.92 18.92 -7.11
C VAL A 427 -12.36 18.58 -8.53
N ILE A 428 -11.94 19.37 -9.49
CA ILE A 428 -12.39 19.25 -10.87
C ILE A 428 -11.37 18.48 -11.70
N TYR A 429 -11.85 17.42 -12.36
CA TYR A 429 -11.10 16.64 -13.33
C TYR A 429 -11.49 17.09 -14.73
N ARG A 430 -10.49 17.37 -15.53
CA ARG A 430 -10.66 17.85 -16.90
C ARG A 430 -10.62 16.70 -17.89
N GLN A 431 -11.30 16.85 -19.01
CA GLN A 431 -11.15 15.93 -20.14
C GLN A 431 -9.67 15.86 -20.55
N LEU A 432 -9.19 14.66 -20.85
CA LEU A 432 -7.79 14.45 -21.20
C LEU A 432 -7.46 15.02 -22.57
N ALA A 433 -6.39 15.81 -22.62
CA ALA A 433 -5.81 16.27 -23.87
C ALA A 433 -5.12 15.12 -24.62
N GLN A 434 -4.91 15.31 -25.94
CA GLN A 434 -4.26 14.29 -26.76
C GLN A 434 -2.89 13.85 -26.21
N ALA A 435 -2.07 14.81 -25.77
CA ALA A 435 -0.77 14.52 -25.19
C ALA A 435 -0.84 13.65 -23.92
N ALA A 436 -1.79 13.95 -23.04
CA ALA A 436 -2.00 13.17 -21.82
C ALA A 436 -2.52 11.76 -22.13
N MET A 437 -3.44 11.64 -23.07
CA MET A 437 -3.94 10.34 -23.53
C MET A 437 -2.84 9.50 -24.15
N ARG A 438 -1.96 10.10 -24.95
CA ARG A 438 -0.81 9.41 -25.54
C ARG A 438 0.15 8.88 -24.47
N THR A 439 0.38 9.64 -23.42
CA THR A 439 1.19 9.21 -22.27
C THR A 439 0.56 8.00 -21.58
N ILE A 440 -0.74 8.00 -21.35
CA ILE A 440 -1.48 6.88 -20.73
C ILE A 440 -1.42 5.64 -21.61
N VAL A 441 -1.63 5.77 -22.91
CA VAL A 441 -1.50 4.67 -23.88
C VAL A 441 -0.10 4.08 -23.82
N GLY A 442 0.93 4.92 -23.81
CA GLY A 442 2.32 4.50 -23.68
C GLY A 442 2.59 3.73 -22.38
N MET A 443 2.03 4.17 -21.26
CA MET A 443 2.14 3.46 -19.97
C MET A 443 1.49 2.09 -20.02
N LYS A 444 0.31 1.96 -20.58
CA LYS A 444 -0.42 0.69 -20.71
C LYS A 444 0.31 -0.30 -21.62
N LEU A 445 0.80 0.16 -22.76
CA LEU A 445 1.61 -0.64 -23.66
C LEU A 445 2.95 -1.06 -23.02
N GLY A 446 3.56 -0.17 -22.23
CA GLY A 446 4.75 -0.49 -21.44
C GLY A 446 4.52 -1.59 -20.42
N GLN A 447 3.36 -1.63 -19.78
CA GLN A 447 2.97 -2.72 -18.87
C GLN A 447 2.88 -4.06 -19.60
N VAL A 448 2.33 -4.09 -20.81
CA VAL A 448 2.30 -5.29 -21.66
C VAL A 448 3.71 -5.74 -22.02
N SER A 449 4.58 -4.81 -22.43
CA SER A 449 5.99 -5.08 -22.71
C SER A 449 6.72 -5.70 -21.52
N GLN A 450 6.49 -5.17 -20.31
CA GLN A 450 7.08 -5.70 -19.07
C GLN A 450 6.61 -7.11 -18.77
N ARG A 451 5.33 -7.41 -18.97
CA ARG A 451 4.78 -8.76 -18.79
C ARG A 451 5.41 -9.76 -19.77
N LEU A 452 5.57 -9.38 -21.03
CA LEU A 452 6.23 -10.19 -22.04
C LEU A 452 7.70 -10.46 -21.70
N ALA A 453 8.41 -9.43 -21.22
CA ALA A 453 9.79 -9.58 -20.78
C ALA A 453 9.91 -10.50 -19.57
N ARG A 454 8.99 -10.38 -18.61
CA ARG A 454 9.00 -11.19 -17.38
C ARG A 454 8.66 -12.67 -17.63
N HIS A 455 7.65 -12.94 -18.44
CA HIS A 455 7.16 -14.31 -18.66
C HIS A 455 7.89 -15.05 -19.77
N TYR A 456 8.36 -14.34 -20.79
CA TYR A 456 8.94 -14.94 -22.00
C TYR A 456 10.35 -14.45 -22.35
N GLY A 457 10.88 -13.48 -21.58
CA GLY A 457 12.18 -12.87 -21.88
C GLY A 457 12.21 -12.11 -23.20
N MET A 458 11.04 -11.69 -23.71
CA MET A 458 10.92 -11.02 -25.00
C MET A 458 11.20 -9.52 -24.92
N LYS A 459 11.89 -8.99 -25.89
CA LYS A 459 12.01 -7.55 -26.14
C LYS A 459 10.87 -7.13 -27.07
N THR A 460 10.20 -6.06 -26.71
CA THR A 460 9.05 -5.53 -27.46
C THR A 460 9.40 -4.18 -28.08
N ALA A 461 9.17 -4.04 -29.37
CA ALA A 461 9.22 -2.77 -30.09
C ALA A 461 7.80 -2.39 -30.52
N ILE A 462 7.33 -1.22 -30.12
CA ILE A 462 5.98 -0.72 -30.39
C ILE A 462 6.08 0.40 -31.43
N ALA A 463 5.41 0.22 -32.57
CA ALA A 463 5.37 1.23 -33.61
C ALA A 463 4.57 2.46 -33.15
N ASP A 464 5.05 3.66 -33.49
CA ASP A 464 4.34 4.91 -33.20
C ASP A 464 2.93 4.95 -33.82
N SER A 465 2.74 4.30 -34.97
CA SER A 465 1.43 4.18 -35.60
C SER A 465 0.39 3.46 -34.73
N LEU A 466 0.80 2.44 -33.98
CA LEU A 466 -0.10 1.75 -33.05
C LEU A 466 -0.46 2.66 -31.86
N SER A 467 0.53 3.35 -31.29
CA SER A 467 0.31 4.31 -30.21
C SER A 467 -0.62 5.44 -30.65
N ASP A 468 -0.44 5.97 -31.85
CA ASP A 468 -1.30 7.02 -32.41
C ASP A 468 -2.73 6.54 -32.64
N ALA A 469 -2.89 5.34 -33.20
CA ALA A 469 -4.21 4.76 -33.45
C ALA A 469 -4.99 4.51 -32.15
N LEU A 470 -4.33 3.99 -31.12
CA LEU A 470 -4.92 3.76 -29.81
C LEU A 470 -5.27 5.08 -29.12
N THR A 471 -4.40 6.09 -29.23
CA THR A 471 -4.66 7.43 -28.67
C THR A 471 -5.89 8.06 -29.31
N ASP A 472 -6.01 8.02 -30.61
CA ASP A 472 -7.16 8.56 -31.34
C ASP A 472 -8.47 7.83 -30.97
N ALA A 473 -8.42 6.52 -30.83
CA ALA A 473 -9.58 5.73 -30.41
C ALA A 473 -10.02 6.05 -28.97
N CYS A 474 -9.10 6.40 -28.07
CA CYS A 474 -9.39 6.75 -26.67
C CYS A 474 -9.85 8.19 -26.47
N LEU A 475 -9.71 9.06 -27.46
CA LEU A 475 -10.15 10.47 -27.39
C LEU A 475 -11.66 10.66 -27.59
N LEU A 476 -12.42 9.58 -27.75
CA LEU A 476 -13.87 9.64 -27.85
C LEU A 476 -14.49 10.16 -26.55
N PRO A 477 -15.52 11.06 -26.62
CA PRO A 477 -16.00 11.82 -25.46
C PRO A 477 -16.53 11.01 -24.28
N ASP A 478 -17.04 9.80 -24.51
CA ASP A 478 -17.84 9.07 -23.51
C ASP A 478 -17.00 8.07 -22.67
N THR A 479 -15.80 7.73 -23.07
CA THR A 479 -15.05 6.64 -22.48
C THR A 479 -13.68 7.02 -21.92
N GLY A 480 -13.03 8.05 -22.43
CA GLY A 480 -11.73 8.52 -21.96
C GLY A 480 -10.68 7.41 -21.90
N ALA A 481 -9.79 7.48 -20.91
CA ALA A 481 -8.70 6.52 -20.73
C ALA A 481 -9.16 5.08 -20.41
N ARG A 482 -10.41 4.87 -19.99
CA ARG A 482 -10.97 3.52 -19.77
C ARG A 482 -11.05 2.69 -21.04
N ASN A 483 -11.18 3.34 -22.18
CA ASN A 483 -11.26 2.67 -23.47
C ASN A 483 -9.98 1.92 -23.86
N ILE A 484 -8.82 2.35 -23.35
CA ILE A 484 -7.55 1.65 -23.61
C ILE A 484 -7.54 0.23 -23.05
N ASP A 485 -8.06 0.02 -21.85
CA ASP A 485 -8.15 -1.31 -21.26
C ASP A 485 -9.08 -2.23 -22.08
N SER A 486 -10.20 -1.70 -22.55
CA SER A 486 -11.13 -2.41 -23.40
C SER A 486 -10.50 -2.79 -24.75
N LEU A 487 -9.79 -1.86 -25.40
CA LEU A 487 -9.11 -2.10 -26.65
C LEU A 487 -7.99 -3.15 -26.51
N LEU A 488 -7.20 -3.05 -25.44
CA LEU A 488 -6.15 -4.04 -25.15
C LEU A 488 -6.75 -5.42 -24.93
N ASN A 489 -7.76 -5.54 -24.09
CA ASN A 489 -8.35 -6.83 -23.72
C ASN A 489 -9.14 -7.48 -24.85
N GLN A 490 -9.77 -6.71 -25.72
CA GLN A 490 -10.66 -7.23 -26.76
C GLN A 490 -10.00 -7.37 -28.13
N GLN A 491 -9.01 -6.54 -28.45
CA GLN A 491 -8.43 -6.50 -29.79
C GLN A 491 -6.93 -6.85 -29.84
N ILE A 492 -6.13 -6.43 -28.88
CA ILE A 492 -4.67 -6.60 -28.92
C ILE A 492 -4.21 -7.87 -28.22
N LEU A 493 -4.59 -8.07 -26.96
CA LEU A 493 -4.16 -9.23 -26.19
C LEU A 493 -4.61 -10.57 -26.79
N PRO A 494 -5.82 -10.72 -27.35
CA PRO A 494 -6.21 -11.96 -28.01
C PRO A 494 -5.31 -12.32 -29.20
N VAL A 495 -4.95 -11.34 -30.01
CA VAL A 495 -4.05 -11.55 -31.17
C VAL A 495 -2.66 -11.95 -30.69
N LEU A 496 -2.10 -11.26 -29.73
CA LEU A 496 -0.81 -11.59 -29.13
C LEU A 496 -0.81 -12.99 -28.51
N SER A 497 -1.85 -13.32 -27.75
CA SER A 497 -1.99 -14.62 -27.10
C SER A 497 -2.03 -15.77 -28.14
N GLN A 498 -2.76 -15.59 -29.21
CA GLN A 498 -2.84 -16.57 -30.29
C GLN A 498 -1.50 -16.76 -30.97
N GLN A 499 -0.78 -15.68 -31.25
CA GLN A 499 0.54 -15.74 -31.87
C GLN A 499 1.57 -16.42 -30.96
N LEU A 500 1.56 -16.09 -29.67
CA LEU A 500 2.45 -16.74 -28.70
C LEU A 500 2.17 -18.22 -28.55
N LEU A 501 0.90 -18.63 -28.45
CA LEU A 501 0.52 -20.04 -28.39
C LEU A 501 0.90 -20.81 -29.66
N SER A 502 0.74 -20.19 -30.82
CA SER A 502 1.14 -20.78 -32.10
C SER A 502 2.65 -21.04 -32.19
N GLN A 503 3.45 -20.07 -31.72
CA GLN A 503 4.91 -20.21 -31.66
C GLN A 503 5.35 -21.27 -30.66
N MET A 504 4.73 -21.33 -29.50
CA MET A 504 5.02 -22.33 -28.47
C MET A 504 4.64 -23.73 -28.93
N ALA A 505 3.49 -23.91 -29.59
CA ALA A 505 3.05 -25.19 -30.17
C ALA A 505 4.00 -25.69 -31.25
N ALA A 506 4.64 -24.79 -32.00
CA ALA A 506 5.66 -25.12 -32.99
C ALA A 506 7.06 -25.36 -32.39
N GLY A 507 7.20 -25.31 -31.06
CA GLY A 507 8.48 -25.48 -30.35
C GLY A 507 9.44 -24.31 -30.49
N ARG A 508 8.96 -23.16 -30.94
CA ARG A 508 9.75 -21.92 -31.08
C ARG A 508 9.70 -21.10 -29.82
N LYS A 509 10.82 -20.46 -29.45
CA LYS A 509 10.90 -19.48 -28.38
C LYS A 509 11.20 -18.11 -29.00
N PRO A 510 10.17 -17.27 -29.23
CA PRO A 510 10.42 -15.96 -29.79
C PRO A 510 11.14 -15.06 -28.76
N HIS A 511 12.15 -14.31 -29.24
CA HIS A 511 12.94 -13.40 -28.40
C HIS A 511 12.57 -11.94 -28.61
N THR A 512 11.90 -11.61 -29.68
CA THR A 512 11.50 -10.25 -30.05
C THR A 512 10.08 -10.20 -30.57
N LEU A 513 9.38 -9.10 -30.30
CA LEU A 513 8.07 -8.77 -30.83
C LEU A 513 8.12 -7.34 -31.38
N THR A 514 7.62 -7.16 -32.60
CA THR A 514 7.54 -5.83 -33.22
C THR A 514 6.09 -5.47 -33.52
#